data_2d3e69c910a5862a2867fa63203635d3
#
_entry.id   2d3e69c910a5862a2867fa63203635d3
#
_cell.length_a   1.000
_cell.length_b   1.000
_cell.length_c   1.000
_cell.angle_alpha   90.00
_cell.angle_beta   90.00
_cell.angle_gamma   90.00
#
_symmetry.space_group_name_H-M   'P 1'
#
loop_
_entity.id
_entity.type
_entity.pdbx_description
1 polymer ?
#
loop_
_entity_poly.entity_id
_entity_poly.type
_entity_poly.pdbx_seq_one_letter_code
_entity_poly.pdbx_strand_id
1 'polypeptide(L)'
;AVCVGALFLMSDFGTACIFFLTFLIIAFIRSGDVRTIIFIVAAACLGAFLILQFKPYIADRFAVWGHAWEYLNDTGYQQARVMSYAASGGLFGVGVGQGSLQYVFASTSDLIFGMLCEETGLLFAIIIAAVIAGLAFYARAISATSRSTLYSIAACSVGGMFVFQSCLNIFGATDLLPLTGVTLPFVSMGGSSMMACWGLLSFIKAADERTYQGI
;
A
#
# COMPACT_ATOMS: atom_id res chain seq x y z
N ALA A 1 -18.84 0.20 4.43
CA ALA A 1 -19.17 1.61 4.72
C ALA A 1 -18.80 1.98 6.17
N VAL A 2 -19.29 1.27 7.20
CA VAL A 2 -19.04 1.61 8.62
C VAL A 2 -17.54 1.63 8.97
N CYS A 3 -16.78 0.59 8.58
CA CYS A 3 -15.33 0.52 8.86
C CYS A 3 -14.56 1.66 8.19
N VAL A 4 -14.86 1.96 6.93
CA VAL A 4 -14.20 3.07 6.20
C VAL A 4 -14.53 4.41 6.87
N GLY A 5 -15.80 4.62 7.26
CA GLY A 5 -16.19 5.82 7.98
C GLY A 5 -15.49 5.97 9.33
N ALA A 6 -15.35 4.89 10.11
CA ALA A 6 -14.61 4.90 11.38
C ALA A 6 -13.13 5.25 11.18
N LEU A 7 -12.46 4.68 10.17
CA LEU A 7 -11.06 4.99 9.84
C LEU A 7 -10.87 6.46 9.41
N PHE A 8 -11.81 7.00 8.67
CA PHE A 8 -11.81 8.44 8.35
C PHE A 8 -11.93 9.33 9.60
N LEU A 9 -12.77 8.95 10.55
CA LEU A 9 -12.90 9.66 11.83
C LEU A 9 -11.60 9.64 12.63
N MET A 10 -10.86 8.51 12.57
CA MET A 10 -9.54 8.34 13.20
C MET A 10 -8.39 9.02 12.43
N SER A 11 -8.68 9.68 11.31
CA SER A 11 -7.67 10.34 10.45
C SER A 11 -6.66 9.38 9.81
N ASP A 12 -7.00 8.09 9.73
CA ASP A 12 -6.20 7.06 9.04
C ASP A 12 -6.66 6.92 7.58
N PHE A 13 -6.21 7.87 6.77
CA PHE A 13 -6.56 7.92 5.35
C PHE A 13 -6.00 6.74 4.56
N GLY A 14 -4.76 6.33 4.86
CA GLY A 14 -4.08 5.25 4.15
C GLY A 14 -4.80 3.91 4.31
N THR A 15 -5.10 3.53 5.54
CA THR A 15 -5.84 2.29 5.84
C THR A 15 -7.26 2.35 5.27
N ALA A 16 -7.93 3.51 5.31
CA ALA A 16 -9.24 3.68 4.69
C ALA A 16 -9.21 3.42 3.17
N CYS A 17 -8.18 3.90 2.46
CA CYS A 17 -8.00 3.63 1.03
C CYS A 17 -7.80 2.14 0.76
N ILE A 18 -7.01 1.43 1.58
CA ILE A 18 -6.79 -0.02 1.44
C ILE A 18 -8.11 -0.79 1.62
N PHE A 19 -8.87 -0.49 2.67
CA PHE A 19 -10.17 -1.12 2.90
C PHE A 19 -11.15 -0.86 1.76
N PHE A 20 -11.18 0.37 1.26
CA PHE A 20 -12.05 0.76 0.15
C PHE A 20 -11.69 0.02 -1.13
N LEU A 21 -10.40 -0.03 -1.49
CA LEU A 21 -9.96 -0.74 -2.69
C LEU A 21 -10.23 -2.25 -2.58
N THR A 22 -9.92 -2.85 -1.41
CA THR A 22 -10.22 -4.27 -1.17
C THR A 22 -11.70 -4.55 -1.35
N PHE A 23 -12.56 -3.67 -0.84
CA PHE A 23 -14.01 -3.75 -1.08
C PHE A 23 -14.36 -3.66 -2.57
N LEU A 24 -13.73 -2.75 -3.32
CA LEU A 24 -13.96 -2.64 -4.78
C LEU A 24 -13.55 -3.92 -5.52
N ILE A 25 -12.41 -4.51 -5.15
CA ILE A 25 -11.95 -5.78 -5.75
C ILE A 25 -12.99 -6.89 -5.50
N ILE A 26 -13.44 -7.04 -4.26
CA ILE A 26 -14.45 -8.05 -3.87
C ILE A 26 -15.76 -7.78 -4.62
N ALA A 27 -16.22 -6.55 -4.66
CA ALA A 27 -17.46 -6.16 -5.32
C ALA A 27 -17.40 -6.43 -6.83
N PHE A 28 -16.26 -6.14 -7.47
CA PHE A 28 -16.05 -6.41 -8.89
C PHE A 28 -16.05 -7.91 -9.20
N ILE A 29 -15.29 -8.71 -8.44
CA ILE A 29 -15.22 -10.16 -8.65
C ILE A 29 -16.61 -10.78 -8.44
N ARG A 30 -17.40 -10.25 -7.52
CA ARG A 30 -18.72 -10.79 -7.18
C ARG A 30 -19.83 -10.37 -8.15
N SER A 31 -19.84 -9.10 -8.56
CA SER A 31 -20.91 -8.56 -9.43
C SER A 31 -20.65 -8.79 -10.93
N GLY A 32 -19.38 -8.74 -11.34
CA GLY A 32 -18.99 -8.75 -12.76
C GLY A 32 -19.49 -7.53 -13.55
N ASP A 33 -20.17 -6.59 -12.89
CA ASP A 33 -20.80 -5.42 -13.52
C ASP A 33 -20.00 -4.14 -13.24
N VAL A 34 -19.45 -3.58 -14.32
CA VAL A 34 -18.67 -2.33 -14.27
C VAL A 34 -19.53 -1.14 -13.82
N ARG A 35 -20.82 -1.14 -14.09
CA ARG A 35 -21.72 -0.03 -13.68
C ARG A 35 -21.79 0.10 -12.17
N THR A 36 -21.85 -1.02 -11.45
CA THR A 36 -21.81 -1.06 -9.98
C THR A 36 -20.53 -0.44 -9.44
N ILE A 37 -19.38 -0.73 -10.07
CA ILE A 37 -18.10 -0.15 -9.68
C ILE A 37 -18.06 1.36 -9.89
N ILE A 38 -18.50 1.82 -11.05
CA ILE A 38 -18.59 3.27 -11.37
C ILE A 38 -19.44 3.98 -10.32
N PHE A 39 -20.57 3.41 -9.93
CA PHE A 39 -21.47 4.00 -8.94
C PHE A 39 -20.81 4.06 -7.55
N ILE A 40 -20.12 2.99 -7.11
CA ILE A 40 -19.40 2.95 -5.83
C ILE A 40 -18.27 3.97 -5.83
N VAL A 41 -17.47 4.04 -6.91
CA VAL A 41 -16.37 5.00 -7.03
C VAL A 41 -16.89 6.44 -7.04
N ALA A 42 -17.95 6.74 -7.77
CA ALA A 42 -18.56 8.06 -7.78
C ALA A 42 -19.07 8.48 -6.39
N ALA A 43 -19.72 7.57 -5.67
CA ALA A 43 -20.17 7.81 -4.30
C ALA A 43 -18.99 8.03 -3.34
N ALA A 44 -17.89 7.30 -3.51
CA ALA A 44 -16.69 7.48 -2.71
C ALA A 44 -15.97 8.80 -3.00
N CYS A 45 -15.87 9.20 -4.28
CA CYS A 45 -15.32 10.51 -4.66
C CYS A 45 -16.14 11.66 -4.07
N LEU A 46 -17.47 11.55 -4.10
CA LEU A 46 -18.35 12.53 -3.46
C LEU A 46 -18.13 12.59 -1.94
N GLY A 47 -18.03 11.43 -1.29
CA GLY A 47 -17.72 11.32 0.14
C GLY A 47 -16.36 11.91 0.48
N ALA A 48 -15.33 11.61 -0.29
CA ALA A 48 -13.99 12.17 -0.12
C ALA A 48 -13.99 13.70 -0.29
N PHE A 49 -14.68 14.22 -1.31
CA PHE A 49 -14.82 15.66 -1.51
C PHE A 49 -15.47 16.35 -0.29
N LEU A 50 -16.55 15.79 0.24
CA LEU A 50 -17.20 16.32 1.44
C LEU A 50 -16.26 16.30 2.65
N ILE A 51 -15.49 15.23 2.83
CA ILE A 51 -14.55 15.08 3.96
C ILE A 51 -13.40 16.09 3.87
N LEU A 52 -12.87 16.36 2.68
CA LEU A 52 -11.84 17.38 2.47
C LEU A 52 -12.27 18.77 2.93
N GLN A 53 -13.57 19.07 2.88
CA GLN A 53 -14.11 20.34 3.40
C GLN A 53 -14.06 20.43 4.93
N PHE A 54 -14.07 19.29 5.64
CA PHE A 54 -14.13 19.24 7.11
C PHE A 54 -12.80 18.86 7.78
N LYS A 55 -11.81 18.37 7.03
CA LYS A 55 -10.53 17.87 7.56
C LYS A 55 -9.34 18.57 6.88
N PRO A 56 -8.89 19.73 7.35
CA PRO A 56 -7.79 20.50 6.76
C PRO A 56 -6.48 19.68 6.68
N TYR A 57 -6.19 18.84 7.66
CA TYR A 57 -5.03 17.93 7.67
C TYR A 57 -4.91 17.05 6.41
N ILE A 58 -6.02 16.59 5.83
CA ILE A 58 -6.00 15.80 4.60
C ILE A 58 -5.70 16.72 3.41
N ALA A 59 -6.30 17.91 3.40
CA ALA A 59 -6.04 18.92 2.37
C ALA A 59 -4.55 19.33 2.32
N ASP A 60 -3.91 19.48 3.48
CA ASP A 60 -2.48 19.81 3.58
C ASP A 60 -1.59 18.75 2.92
N ARG A 61 -1.91 17.46 3.06
CA ARG A 61 -1.18 16.38 2.38
C ARG A 61 -1.33 16.44 0.86
N PHE A 62 -2.49 16.83 0.36
CA PHE A 62 -2.71 17.02 -1.07
C PHE A 62 -2.05 18.30 -1.59
N ALA A 63 -1.92 19.34 -0.77
CA ALA A 63 -1.23 20.58 -1.14
C ALA A 63 0.28 20.38 -1.38
N VAL A 64 0.89 19.47 -0.63
CA VAL A 64 2.32 19.14 -0.76
C VAL A 64 2.59 18.20 -1.94
N TRP A 65 1.59 17.46 -2.39
CA TRP A 65 1.75 16.45 -3.44
C TRP A 65 2.31 17.03 -4.75
N GLY A 66 3.43 16.48 -5.19
CA GLY A 66 4.19 16.95 -6.35
C GLY A 66 5.02 18.21 -6.10
N HIS A 67 4.98 18.78 -4.89
CA HIS A 67 5.66 20.01 -4.51
C HIS A 67 6.50 19.84 -3.22
N ALA A 68 6.89 18.61 -2.86
CA ALA A 68 7.60 18.33 -1.61
C ALA A 68 8.88 19.18 -1.44
N TRP A 69 9.54 19.57 -2.53
CA TRP A 69 10.74 20.43 -2.52
C TRP A 69 10.45 21.89 -2.14
N GLU A 70 9.23 22.35 -2.29
CA GLU A 70 8.83 23.71 -1.90
C GLU A 70 8.54 23.81 -0.40
N TYR A 71 8.19 22.66 0.22
CA TYR A 71 7.81 22.54 1.64
C TYR A 71 8.86 21.81 2.49
N LEU A 72 10.16 22.04 2.21
CA LEU A 72 11.30 21.35 2.82
C LEU A 72 11.36 21.47 4.36
N ASN A 73 10.83 22.52 4.94
CA ASN A 73 10.91 22.81 6.37
C ASN A 73 9.60 22.48 7.10
N ASP A 74 8.61 21.92 6.42
CA ASP A 74 7.26 21.67 6.94
C ASP A 74 6.75 20.28 6.47
N THR A 75 5.59 20.22 5.94
CA THR A 75 4.84 19.00 5.57
C THR A 75 5.52 18.15 4.49
N GLY A 76 6.35 18.73 3.62
CA GLY A 76 7.14 18.06 2.57
C GLY A 76 8.49 17.49 3.03
N TYR A 77 8.92 17.78 4.26
CA TYR A 77 10.23 17.40 4.78
C TYR A 77 10.54 15.91 4.61
N GLN A 78 9.61 15.03 4.98
CA GLN A 78 9.82 13.57 4.93
C GLN A 78 10.04 13.09 3.49
N GLN A 79 9.17 13.47 2.55
CA GLN A 79 9.25 13.05 1.15
C GLN A 79 10.51 13.59 0.47
N ALA A 80 10.85 14.86 0.69
CA ALA A 80 12.06 15.46 0.14
C ALA A 80 13.33 14.76 0.66
N ARG A 81 13.38 14.42 1.96
CA ARG A 81 14.50 13.68 2.53
C ARG A 81 14.61 12.26 1.97
N VAL A 82 13.47 11.57 1.83
CA VAL A 82 13.43 10.23 1.21
C VAL A 82 13.99 10.27 -0.20
N MET A 83 13.53 11.21 -1.03
CA MET A 83 14.01 11.32 -2.41
C MET A 83 15.51 11.64 -2.48
N SER A 84 16.01 12.57 -1.62
CA SER A 84 17.43 12.90 -1.54
C SER A 84 18.29 11.71 -1.15
N TYR A 85 17.93 11.02 -0.07
CA TYR A 85 18.72 9.90 0.45
C TYR A 85 18.61 8.66 -0.42
N ALA A 86 17.43 8.34 -0.95
CA ALA A 86 17.26 7.27 -1.93
C ALA A 86 18.12 7.49 -3.18
N ALA A 87 18.22 8.74 -3.66
CA ALA A 87 19.10 9.08 -4.77
C ALA A 87 20.59 8.89 -4.43
N SER A 88 21.01 9.17 -3.20
CA SER A 88 22.40 8.97 -2.76
C SER A 88 22.82 7.51 -2.73
N GLY A 89 21.86 6.57 -2.50
CA GLY A 89 22.12 5.13 -2.52
C GLY A 89 22.46 4.58 -3.91
N GLY A 90 22.03 5.24 -4.98
CA GLY A 90 22.29 4.78 -6.34
C GLY A 90 21.73 3.37 -6.62
N LEU A 91 22.47 2.59 -7.45
CA LEU A 91 22.02 1.23 -7.82
C LEU A 91 22.32 0.17 -6.75
N PHE A 92 23.42 0.30 -5.99
CA PHE A 92 23.94 -0.72 -5.08
C PHE A 92 23.85 -0.35 -3.59
N GLY A 93 23.44 0.87 -3.27
CA GLY A 93 23.31 1.36 -1.92
C GLY A 93 24.63 1.83 -1.29
N VAL A 94 24.50 2.56 -0.18
CA VAL A 94 25.64 3.03 0.63
C VAL A 94 26.12 1.97 1.65
N GLY A 95 25.35 0.91 1.85
CA GLY A 95 25.60 -0.15 2.81
C GLY A 95 24.55 -0.17 3.94
N VAL A 96 24.23 -1.38 4.40
CA VAL A 96 23.25 -1.60 5.48
C VAL A 96 23.72 -0.93 6.78
N GLY A 97 22.85 -0.11 7.36
CA GLY A 97 23.14 0.64 8.59
C GLY A 97 24.02 1.89 8.38
N GLN A 98 24.40 2.21 7.15
CA GLN A 98 25.17 3.42 6.82
C GLN A 98 24.29 4.56 6.30
N GLY A 99 22.99 4.29 6.13
CA GLY A 99 22.02 5.27 5.61
C GLY A 99 21.74 6.39 6.63
N SER A 100 21.53 7.58 6.14
CA SER A 100 21.15 8.76 6.93
C SER A 100 19.64 8.85 7.15
N LEU A 101 18.84 8.19 6.31
CA LEU A 101 17.38 8.20 6.42
C LEU A 101 16.88 7.56 7.72
N GLN A 102 17.66 6.68 8.35
CA GLN A 102 17.35 6.09 9.67
C GLN A 102 17.05 7.12 10.76
N TYR A 103 17.56 8.35 10.65
CA TYR A 103 17.33 9.44 11.60
C TYR A 103 16.05 10.24 11.31
N VAL A 104 15.36 9.96 10.21
CA VAL A 104 14.10 10.61 9.87
C VAL A 104 12.93 9.84 10.52
N PHE A 105 11.99 10.59 11.08
CA PHE A 105 10.81 9.98 11.71
C PHE A 105 10.05 9.07 10.71
N ALA A 106 9.59 7.91 11.17
CA ALA A 106 8.88 6.89 10.40
C ALA A 106 9.68 6.26 9.23
N SER A 107 11.01 6.38 9.21
CA SER A 107 11.87 5.79 8.18
C SER A 107 11.73 4.27 8.06
N THR A 108 11.55 3.57 9.18
CA THR A 108 11.42 2.11 9.25
C THR A 108 9.99 1.60 9.02
N SER A 109 8.98 2.49 9.00
CA SER A 109 7.58 2.13 8.79
C SER A 109 7.09 2.61 7.43
N ASP A 110 6.79 3.88 7.32
CA ASP A 110 6.08 4.46 6.18
C ASP A 110 7.02 4.85 5.04
N LEU A 111 8.29 5.11 5.35
CA LEU A 111 9.32 5.55 4.41
C LEU A 111 10.35 4.45 4.11
N ILE A 112 10.05 3.21 4.48
CA ILE A 112 10.99 2.07 4.40
C ILE A 112 11.51 1.84 2.98
N PHE A 113 10.72 2.10 1.94
CA PHE A 113 11.16 1.96 0.56
C PHE A 113 12.36 2.89 0.26
N GLY A 114 12.32 4.14 0.74
CA GLY A 114 13.45 5.06 0.59
C GLY A 114 14.69 4.59 1.35
N MET A 115 14.51 4.05 2.56
CA MET A 115 15.61 3.48 3.34
C MET A 115 16.24 2.27 2.62
N LEU A 116 15.43 1.41 2.02
CA LEU A 116 15.93 0.31 1.18
C LEU A 116 16.74 0.85 -0.02
N CYS A 117 16.22 1.86 -0.71
CA CYS A 117 16.94 2.47 -1.83
C CYS A 117 18.28 3.08 -1.39
N GLU A 118 18.34 3.74 -0.24
CA GLU A 118 19.58 4.31 0.28
C GLU A 118 20.59 3.23 0.69
N GLU A 119 20.19 2.27 1.52
CA GLU A 119 21.11 1.31 2.13
C GLU A 119 21.49 0.15 1.20
N THR A 120 20.52 -0.43 0.48
CA THR A 120 20.74 -1.62 -0.36
C THR A 120 20.71 -1.34 -1.85
N GLY A 121 20.35 -0.12 -2.22
CA GLY A 121 20.29 0.34 -3.60
C GLY A 121 18.94 0.09 -4.29
N LEU A 122 18.73 0.83 -5.35
CA LEU A 122 17.51 0.78 -6.14
C LEU A 122 17.23 -0.60 -6.72
N LEU A 123 18.27 -1.33 -7.12
CA LEU A 123 18.14 -2.67 -7.70
C LEU A 123 17.48 -3.65 -6.72
N PHE A 124 17.91 -3.67 -5.47
CA PHE A 124 17.34 -4.53 -4.44
C PHE A 124 15.91 -4.11 -4.07
N ALA A 125 15.65 -2.79 -3.98
CA ALA A 125 14.31 -2.27 -3.73
C ALA A 125 13.32 -2.68 -4.83
N ILE A 126 13.73 -2.67 -6.11
CA ILE A 126 12.91 -3.14 -7.23
C ILE A 126 12.67 -4.66 -7.13
N ILE A 127 13.66 -5.45 -6.75
CA ILE A 127 13.49 -6.90 -6.57
C ILE A 127 12.42 -7.17 -5.50
N ILE A 128 12.45 -6.47 -4.36
CA ILE A 128 11.42 -6.62 -3.33
C ILE A 128 10.03 -6.27 -3.87
N ALA A 129 9.89 -5.15 -4.57
CA ALA A 129 8.63 -4.77 -5.19
C ALA A 129 8.14 -5.81 -6.21
N ALA A 130 9.06 -6.38 -7.01
CA ALA A 130 8.76 -7.44 -7.97
C ALA A 130 8.32 -8.74 -7.29
N VAL A 131 8.89 -9.10 -6.14
CA VAL A 131 8.47 -10.28 -5.35
C VAL A 131 7.05 -10.09 -4.83
N ILE A 132 6.70 -8.92 -4.32
CA ILE A 132 5.34 -8.63 -3.84
C ILE A 132 4.34 -8.66 -5.02
N ALA A 133 4.70 -8.10 -6.17
CA ALA A 133 3.90 -8.20 -7.38
C ALA A 133 3.76 -9.65 -7.86
N GLY A 134 4.83 -10.43 -7.83
CA GLY A 134 4.82 -11.86 -8.14
C GLY A 134 3.88 -12.66 -7.24
N LEU A 135 3.84 -12.34 -5.95
CA LEU A 135 2.89 -12.94 -5.01
C LEU A 135 1.42 -12.64 -5.40
N ALA A 136 1.15 -11.45 -5.89
CA ALA A 136 -0.20 -11.11 -6.36
C ALA A 136 -0.57 -11.85 -7.65
N PHE A 137 0.36 -12.02 -8.58
CA PHE A 137 0.14 -12.86 -9.77
C PHE A 137 -0.11 -14.33 -9.39
N TYR A 138 0.64 -14.85 -8.42
CA TYR A 138 0.43 -16.19 -7.86
C TYR A 138 -0.97 -16.30 -7.22
N ALA A 139 -1.36 -15.36 -6.39
CA ALA A 139 -2.69 -15.31 -5.77
C ALA A 139 -3.82 -15.27 -6.83
N ARG A 140 -3.63 -14.52 -7.92
CA ARG A 140 -4.56 -14.46 -9.05
C ARG A 140 -4.65 -15.80 -9.78
N ALA A 141 -3.52 -16.48 -10.00
CA ALA A 141 -3.48 -17.79 -10.66
C ALA A 141 -4.25 -18.84 -9.84
N ILE A 142 -4.00 -18.91 -8.53
CA ILE A 142 -4.71 -19.81 -7.61
C ILE A 142 -6.20 -19.50 -7.57
N SER A 143 -6.55 -18.21 -7.50
CA SER A 143 -7.95 -17.77 -7.51
C SER A 143 -8.72 -18.31 -8.72
N ALA A 144 -8.08 -18.42 -9.89
CA ALA A 144 -8.72 -18.91 -11.11
C ALA A 144 -8.99 -20.43 -11.09
N THR A 145 -8.21 -21.21 -10.31
CA THR A 145 -8.30 -22.68 -10.24
C THR A 145 -9.01 -23.17 -8.99
N SER A 146 -9.25 -22.31 -8.00
CA SER A 146 -9.88 -22.68 -6.73
C SER A 146 -11.35 -23.09 -6.93
N ARG A 147 -11.74 -24.23 -6.36
CA ARG A 147 -13.13 -24.72 -6.39
C ARG A 147 -14.07 -23.96 -5.46
N SER A 148 -13.54 -23.28 -4.45
CA SER A 148 -14.33 -22.50 -3.49
C SER A 148 -14.35 -21.04 -3.88
N THR A 149 -15.53 -20.52 -4.18
CA THR A 149 -15.74 -19.09 -4.49
C THR A 149 -15.22 -18.17 -3.38
N LEU A 150 -15.36 -18.57 -2.11
CA LEU A 150 -14.89 -17.78 -0.98
C LEU A 150 -13.36 -17.66 -0.99
N TYR A 151 -12.64 -18.79 -1.12
CA TYR A 151 -11.17 -18.76 -1.14
C TYR A 151 -10.62 -18.12 -2.40
N SER A 152 -11.29 -18.29 -3.55
CA SER A 152 -10.97 -17.62 -4.81
C SER A 152 -11.02 -16.09 -4.65
N ILE A 153 -12.12 -15.56 -4.13
CA ILE A 153 -12.28 -14.13 -3.90
C ILE A 153 -11.28 -13.63 -2.86
N ALA A 154 -11.08 -14.35 -1.76
CA ALA A 154 -10.14 -13.98 -0.71
C ALA A 154 -8.71 -13.90 -1.24
N ALA A 155 -8.22 -14.93 -1.94
CA ALA A 155 -6.87 -14.95 -2.50
C ALA A 155 -6.63 -13.79 -3.47
N CYS A 156 -7.55 -13.57 -4.41
CA CYS A 156 -7.44 -12.45 -5.37
C CYS A 156 -7.46 -11.08 -4.67
N SER A 157 -8.31 -10.91 -3.67
CA SER A 157 -8.42 -9.66 -2.92
C SER A 157 -7.18 -9.38 -2.10
N VAL A 158 -6.59 -10.39 -1.44
CA VAL A 158 -5.34 -10.26 -0.69
C VAL A 158 -4.19 -9.91 -1.61
N GLY A 159 -4.05 -10.57 -2.77
CA GLY A 159 -3.04 -10.24 -3.76
C GLY A 159 -3.15 -8.79 -4.23
N GLY A 160 -4.35 -8.35 -4.60
CA GLY A 160 -4.61 -6.97 -4.99
C GLY A 160 -4.32 -5.96 -3.88
N MET A 161 -4.66 -6.30 -2.63
CA MET A 161 -4.38 -5.47 -1.48
C MET A 161 -2.87 -5.28 -1.27
N PHE A 162 -2.05 -6.34 -1.37
CA PHE A 162 -0.59 -6.23 -1.22
C PHE A 162 0.04 -5.32 -2.28
N VAL A 163 -0.38 -5.44 -3.55
CA VAL A 163 0.10 -4.55 -4.61
C VAL A 163 -0.30 -3.10 -4.33
N PHE A 164 -1.56 -2.86 -4.00
CA PHE A 164 -2.04 -1.50 -3.75
C PHE A 164 -1.35 -0.85 -2.55
N GLN A 165 -1.19 -1.60 -1.46
CA GLN A 165 -0.47 -1.15 -0.28
C GLN A 165 0.99 -0.81 -0.60
N SER A 166 1.65 -1.64 -1.43
CA SER A 166 3.01 -1.36 -1.91
C SER A 166 3.06 -0.13 -2.79
N CYS A 167 2.10 0.06 -3.70
CA CYS A 167 2.01 1.27 -4.51
C CYS A 167 1.82 2.53 -3.66
N LEU A 168 0.96 2.49 -2.64
CA LEU A 168 0.76 3.62 -1.73
C LEU A 168 2.05 3.96 -0.96
N ASN A 169 2.80 2.95 -0.49
CA ASN A 169 4.07 3.18 0.21
C ASN A 169 5.14 3.73 -0.73
N ILE A 170 5.39 3.06 -1.86
CA ILE A 170 6.45 3.42 -2.81
C ILE A 170 6.18 4.80 -3.43
N PHE A 171 4.99 5.00 -3.96
CA PHE A 171 4.64 6.25 -4.63
C PHE A 171 4.38 7.40 -3.66
N GLY A 172 3.91 7.11 -2.44
CA GLY A 172 3.80 8.09 -1.38
C GLY A 172 5.17 8.58 -0.89
N ALA A 173 6.15 7.67 -0.76
CA ALA A 173 7.50 8.01 -0.38
C ALA A 173 8.26 8.80 -1.47
N THR A 174 7.91 8.61 -2.75
CA THR A 174 8.56 9.26 -3.91
C THR A 174 7.81 10.48 -4.44
N ASP A 175 6.84 11.01 -3.70
CA ASP A 175 6.02 12.18 -4.08
C ASP A 175 5.19 12.01 -5.37
N LEU A 176 5.03 10.78 -5.86
CA LEU A 176 4.13 10.45 -6.97
C LEU A 176 2.67 10.34 -6.52
N LEU A 177 2.45 10.03 -5.25
CA LEU A 177 1.16 10.06 -4.56
C LEU A 177 1.29 10.82 -3.24
N PRO A 178 0.18 11.33 -2.67
CA PRO A 178 0.22 11.92 -1.33
C PRO A 178 0.71 10.89 -0.30
N LEU A 179 1.53 11.30 0.65
CA LEU A 179 2.02 10.42 1.71
C LEU A 179 0.87 9.97 2.60
N THR A 180 0.57 8.68 2.59
CA THR A 180 -0.58 8.11 3.28
C THR A 180 -0.26 7.46 4.63
N GLY A 181 1.02 7.25 4.96
CA GLY A 181 1.44 6.58 6.20
C GLY A 181 1.21 5.06 6.19
N VAL A 182 1.13 4.46 5.01
CA VAL A 182 0.90 3.02 4.84
C VAL A 182 2.22 2.27 4.83
N THR A 183 2.27 1.15 5.54
CA THR A 183 3.44 0.26 5.60
C THR A 183 3.63 -0.55 4.32
N LEU A 184 4.89 -0.88 3.96
CA LEU A 184 5.21 -1.81 2.87
C LEU A 184 5.03 -3.26 3.38
N PRO A 185 4.21 -4.10 2.72
CA PRO A 185 3.95 -5.46 3.16
C PRO A 185 5.24 -6.28 3.33
N PHE A 186 5.34 -7.03 4.42
CA PHE A 186 6.47 -7.91 4.79
C PHE A 186 7.82 -7.21 5.05
N VAL A 187 7.92 -5.91 4.88
CA VAL A 187 9.18 -5.16 4.94
C VAL A 187 9.17 -4.13 6.06
N SER A 188 8.10 -3.37 6.21
CA SER A 188 7.99 -2.32 7.23
C SER A 188 8.07 -2.88 8.65
N MET A 189 8.72 -2.14 9.52
CA MET A 189 8.76 -2.43 10.94
C MET A 189 7.41 -2.09 11.60
N GLY A 190 6.61 -3.12 11.86
CA GLY A 190 5.30 -2.96 12.50
C GLY A 190 4.75 -4.33 12.91
N GLY A 191 4.64 -4.60 14.23
CA GLY A 191 4.21 -5.91 14.73
C GLY A 191 2.81 -6.30 14.24
N SER A 192 1.84 -5.41 14.34
CA SER A 192 0.47 -5.65 13.88
C SER A 192 0.38 -5.80 12.36
N SER A 193 1.09 -4.96 11.61
CA SER A 193 1.15 -5.02 10.15
C SER A 193 1.78 -6.32 9.68
N MET A 194 2.88 -6.74 10.29
CA MET A 194 3.56 -8.01 9.95
C MET A 194 2.67 -9.22 10.24
N MET A 195 2.02 -9.27 11.42
CA MET A 195 1.07 -10.34 11.75
C MET A 195 -0.10 -10.37 10.76
N ALA A 196 -0.64 -9.23 10.37
CA ALA A 196 -1.69 -9.14 9.38
C ALA A 196 -1.24 -9.67 8.01
N CYS A 197 -0.04 -9.30 7.55
CA CYS A 197 0.52 -9.78 6.28
C CYS A 197 0.67 -11.31 6.26
N TRP A 198 1.22 -11.91 7.32
CA TRP A 198 1.34 -13.37 7.42
C TRP A 198 -0.03 -14.06 7.54
N GLY A 199 -0.97 -13.48 8.30
CA GLY A 199 -2.34 -13.96 8.38
C GLY A 199 -3.05 -13.94 7.01
N LEU A 200 -2.89 -12.87 6.25
CA LEU A 200 -3.45 -12.75 4.90
C LEU A 200 -2.78 -13.70 3.90
N LEU A 201 -1.47 -13.90 3.99
CA LEU A 201 -0.74 -14.86 3.17
C LEU A 201 -1.28 -16.29 3.38
N SER A 202 -1.69 -16.63 4.60
CA SER A 202 -2.27 -17.94 4.91
C SER A 202 -3.58 -18.22 4.16
N PHE A 203 -4.38 -17.18 3.83
CA PHE A 203 -5.55 -17.34 2.97
C PHE A 203 -5.20 -17.72 1.54
N ILE A 204 -4.13 -17.14 0.98
CA ILE A 204 -3.63 -17.52 -0.34
C ILE A 204 -3.19 -18.99 -0.32
N LYS A 205 -2.44 -19.39 0.71
CA LYS A 205 -1.99 -20.78 0.87
C LYS A 205 -3.15 -21.76 1.08
N ALA A 206 -4.15 -21.39 1.88
CA ALA A 206 -5.34 -22.21 2.08
C ALA A 206 -6.16 -22.39 0.79
N ALA A 207 -6.17 -21.39 -0.09
CA ALA A 207 -6.81 -21.51 -1.40
C ALA A 207 -6.10 -22.53 -2.30
N ASP A 208 -4.76 -22.57 -2.26
CA ASP A 208 -3.91 -23.49 -3.00
C ASP A 208 -4.08 -24.95 -2.51
N GLU A 209 -3.96 -25.19 -1.22
CA GLU A 209 -4.10 -26.53 -0.62
C GLU A 209 -5.46 -27.17 -0.90
N ARG A 210 -6.54 -26.40 -0.86
CA ARG A 210 -7.89 -26.91 -1.19
C ARG A 210 -8.05 -27.24 -2.67
N THR A 211 -7.27 -26.62 -3.54
CA THR A 211 -7.25 -26.98 -4.95
C THR A 211 -6.67 -28.37 -5.14
N TYR A 212 -5.67 -28.76 -4.35
CA TYR A 212 -5.03 -30.08 -4.41
C TYR A 212 -5.76 -31.19 -3.66
N GLN A 213 -6.44 -30.88 -2.54
CA GLN A 213 -7.17 -31.88 -1.75
C GLN A 213 -8.48 -32.36 -2.40
N GLY A 214 -8.85 -31.81 -3.52
CA GLY A 214 -10.04 -32.16 -4.28
C GLY A 214 -9.78 -33.07 -5.49
N ILE A 215 -8.55 -33.60 -5.62
CA ILE A 215 -8.17 -34.63 -6.57
C ILE A 215 -8.15 -35.97 -5.83
#